data_7df996370df571c1c5951af4149269f6
#
_entry.id   7df996370df571c1c5951af4149269f6
#
_cell.length_a   1.000
_cell.length_b   1.000
_cell.length_c   1.000
_cell.angle_alpha   90.00
_cell.angle_beta   90.00
_cell.angle_gamma   90.00
#
_symmetry.space_group_name_H-M   'P 1'
#
loop_
_entity.id
_entity.type
_entity.pdbx_description
1 polymer ?
#
loop_
_entity_poly.entity_id
_entity_poly.type
_entity_poly.pdbx_seq_one_letter_code
_entity_poly.pdbx_strand_id
1 'polypeptide(L)'
;MNGEKPKKAADLPFRPGVGAMLFNGEGEVFIGRRFGPRGSPRRGPRGAYVWQMPQGGIDDGETPAMAVMRELAEETGTDKADIIAETKGWLTYDLPDDLMGVSWGGRYRGQTQKWFALRFTGVDADFDLNADGKPEFIDWKWVAMAELPRLVVPFKRRLYDEILAEFQDLAKPKATGA
;
A
#
# COMPACT_ATOMS: atom_id res chain seq x y z
N MET A 1 -11.87 -40.82 -3.65
CA MET A 1 -10.99 -39.80 -3.09
C MET A 1 -10.34 -39.05 -4.25
N ASN A 2 -10.88 -37.91 -4.63
CA ASN A 2 -10.30 -37.09 -5.69
C ASN A 2 -9.12 -36.32 -5.09
N GLY A 3 -7.91 -36.86 -5.31
CA GLY A 3 -6.69 -36.14 -5.00
C GLY A 3 -6.51 -34.96 -5.98
N GLU A 4 -6.99 -33.79 -5.63
CA GLU A 4 -6.58 -32.58 -6.34
C GLU A 4 -5.07 -32.48 -6.25
N LYS A 5 -4.40 -32.51 -7.40
CA LYS A 5 -2.95 -32.24 -7.46
C LYS A 5 -2.72 -30.83 -6.88
N PRO A 6 -1.68 -30.64 -6.04
CA PRO A 6 -1.38 -29.33 -5.54
C PRO A 6 -1.21 -28.37 -6.73
N LYS A 7 -2.00 -27.28 -6.74
CA LYS A 7 -1.91 -26.25 -7.78
C LYS A 7 -0.49 -25.71 -7.79
N LYS A 8 0.11 -25.63 -8.97
CA LYS A 8 1.40 -24.95 -9.12
C LYS A 8 1.22 -23.49 -8.71
N ALA A 9 2.23 -22.89 -8.11
CA ALA A 9 2.20 -21.48 -7.68
C ALA A 9 1.72 -20.53 -8.79
N ALA A 10 2.10 -20.81 -10.04
CA ALA A 10 1.67 -20.05 -11.22
C ALA A 10 0.15 -20.14 -11.51
N ASP A 11 -0.53 -21.15 -11.00
CA ASP A 11 -1.96 -21.38 -11.24
C ASP A 11 -2.86 -20.70 -10.18
N LEU A 12 -2.27 -20.11 -9.14
CA LEU A 12 -3.01 -19.40 -8.12
C LEU A 12 -3.50 -18.04 -8.64
N PRO A 13 -4.70 -17.59 -8.21
CA PRO A 13 -5.18 -16.25 -8.57
C PRO A 13 -4.41 -15.15 -7.85
N PHE A 14 -4.53 -13.92 -8.35
CA PHE A 14 -4.14 -12.72 -7.62
C PHE A 14 -5.24 -12.28 -6.67
N ARG A 15 -4.86 -11.79 -5.49
CA ARG A 15 -5.80 -11.16 -4.56
C ARG A 15 -6.11 -9.73 -5.01
N PRO A 16 -7.38 -9.36 -5.21
CA PRO A 16 -7.74 -7.98 -5.49
C PRO A 16 -7.46 -7.07 -4.30
N GLY A 17 -6.92 -5.90 -4.57
CA GLY A 17 -6.62 -4.91 -3.55
C GLY A 17 -6.55 -3.49 -4.09
N VAL A 18 -6.29 -2.57 -3.19
CA VAL A 18 -6.12 -1.15 -3.46
C VAL A 18 -4.88 -0.61 -2.76
N GLY A 19 -4.37 0.50 -3.24
CA GLY A 19 -3.31 1.24 -2.57
C GLY A 19 -3.52 2.74 -2.68
N ALA A 20 -3.04 3.47 -1.69
CA ALA A 20 -3.14 4.91 -1.55
C ALA A 20 -1.77 5.58 -1.62
N MET A 21 -1.56 6.44 -2.60
CA MET A 21 -0.48 7.41 -2.61
C MET A 21 -1.01 8.73 -2.08
N LEU A 22 -0.82 8.98 -0.78
CA LEU A 22 -1.32 10.16 -0.08
C LEU A 22 -0.28 11.28 -0.13
N PHE A 23 -0.61 12.39 -0.79
CA PHE A 23 0.23 13.58 -0.90
C PHE A 23 -0.14 14.65 0.13
N ASN A 24 0.87 15.24 0.76
CA ASN A 24 0.70 16.48 1.52
C ASN A 24 0.71 17.74 0.61
N GLY A 25 0.66 18.92 1.22
CA GLY A 25 0.69 20.19 0.50
C GLY A 25 2.00 20.49 -0.23
N GLU A 26 3.11 19.92 0.21
CA GLU A 26 4.44 20.04 -0.36
C GLU A 26 4.72 19.02 -1.48
N GLY A 27 3.80 18.09 -1.72
CA GLY A 27 3.95 17.04 -2.72
C GLY A 27 4.76 15.83 -2.24
N GLU A 28 4.99 15.73 -0.94
CA GLU A 28 5.57 14.53 -0.33
C GLU A 28 4.51 13.46 -0.10
N VAL A 29 4.94 12.21 0.00
CA VAL A 29 4.09 11.04 0.12
C VAL A 29 4.18 10.41 1.51
N PHE A 30 3.02 10.04 2.06
CA PHE A 30 2.95 9.30 3.32
C PHE A 30 3.47 7.88 3.14
N ILE A 31 4.34 7.46 4.06
CA ILE A 31 4.69 6.05 4.22
C ILE A 31 4.66 5.63 5.68
N GLY A 32 4.19 4.41 5.93
CA GLY A 32 4.17 3.77 7.22
C GLY A 32 5.27 2.71 7.37
N ARG A 33 5.86 2.62 8.56
CA ARG A 33 6.82 1.58 8.92
C ARG A 33 6.08 0.39 9.50
N ARG A 34 6.21 -0.75 8.86
CA ARG A 34 5.44 -1.95 9.20
C ARG A 34 5.92 -2.65 10.47
N PHE A 35 4.95 -3.24 11.18
CA PHE A 35 5.21 -4.25 12.18
C PHE A 35 5.82 -5.50 11.57
N GLY A 36 6.75 -6.11 12.29
CA GLY A 36 7.28 -7.44 12.03
C GLY A 36 6.66 -8.48 12.97
N PRO A 37 7.21 -9.71 12.96
CA PRO A 37 6.80 -10.75 13.88
C PRO A 37 6.91 -10.29 15.34
N ARG A 38 5.94 -10.68 16.18
CA ARG A 38 5.88 -10.37 17.62
C ARG A 38 5.84 -8.87 17.96
N GLY A 39 5.28 -8.04 17.08
CA GLY A 39 5.16 -6.60 17.35
C GLY A 39 6.47 -5.81 17.23
N SER A 40 7.56 -6.42 16.82
CA SER A 40 8.81 -5.71 16.49
C SER A 40 8.71 -5.02 15.12
N PRO A 41 9.54 -4.01 14.85
CA PRO A 41 9.60 -3.44 13.51
C PRO A 41 9.97 -4.50 12.47
N ARG A 42 9.18 -4.61 11.39
CA ARG A 42 9.49 -5.54 10.31
C ARG A 42 10.77 -5.11 9.61
N ARG A 43 11.68 -6.07 9.46
CA ARG A 43 12.95 -5.84 8.76
C ARG A 43 12.97 -6.58 7.44
N GLY A 44 13.42 -5.88 6.42
CA GLY A 44 13.73 -6.42 5.12
C GLY A 44 15.15 -6.96 5.03
N PRO A 45 15.63 -7.23 3.81
CA PRO A 45 17.01 -7.63 3.58
C PRO A 45 18.02 -6.67 4.24
N ARG A 46 19.12 -7.22 4.77
CA ARG A 46 20.17 -6.48 5.49
C ARG A 46 19.69 -5.74 6.75
N GLY A 47 18.54 -6.14 7.31
CA GLY A 47 18.03 -5.56 8.55
C GLY A 47 17.40 -4.17 8.42
N ALA A 48 17.22 -3.66 7.21
CA ALA A 48 16.53 -2.39 6.99
C ALA A 48 15.06 -2.47 7.40
N TYR A 49 14.48 -1.35 7.86
CA TYR A 49 13.04 -1.28 8.13
C TYR A 49 12.24 -1.38 6.85
N VAL A 50 11.08 -2.02 6.94
CA VAL A 50 10.13 -2.12 5.82
C VAL A 50 9.12 -0.99 5.92
N TRP A 51 9.13 -0.15 4.91
CA TRP A 51 8.18 0.94 4.72
C TRP A 51 7.25 0.63 3.57
N GLN A 52 6.02 1.09 3.63
CA GLN A 52 5.08 1.00 2.51
C GLN A 52 4.03 2.10 2.57
N MET A 53 3.44 2.40 1.42
CA MET A 53 2.23 3.20 1.32
C MET A 53 1.03 2.39 1.84
N PRO A 54 -0.04 3.07 2.35
CA PRO A 54 -1.27 2.39 2.77
C PRO A 54 -1.85 1.53 1.64
N GLN A 55 -2.24 0.30 1.99
CA GLN A 55 -2.82 -0.64 1.03
C GLN A 55 -3.57 -1.77 1.74
N GLY A 56 -4.56 -2.34 1.07
CA GLY A 56 -5.25 -3.51 1.58
C GLY A 56 -6.16 -4.19 0.58
N GLY A 57 -6.99 -5.11 1.06
CA GLY A 57 -7.92 -5.85 0.23
C GLY A 57 -9.19 -5.07 -0.10
N ILE A 58 -9.92 -5.55 -1.08
CA ILE A 58 -11.27 -5.09 -1.39
C ILE A 58 -12.24 -6.10 -0.78
N ASP A 59 -13.16 -5.63 0.04
CA ASP A 59 -14.18 -6.47 0.64
C ASP A 59 -15.37 -6.68 -0.30
N ASP A 60 -16.17 -7.71 -0.03
CA ASP A 60 -17.35 -8.01 -0.83
C ASP A 60 -18.32 -6.83 -0.86
N GLY A 61 -18.69 -6.41 -2.07
CA GLY A 61 -19.61 -5.29 -2.27
C GLY A 61 -18.96 -3.90 -2.25
N GLU A 62 -17.66 -3.79 -2.00
CA GLU A 62 -16.94 -2.52 -2.10
C GLU A 62 -16.53 -2.19 -3.54
N THR A 63 -16.59 -0.93 -3.90
CA THR A 63 -15.83 -0.42 -5.05
C THR A 63 -14.37 -0.19 -4.66
N PRO A 64 -13.42 -0.19 -5.59
CA PRO A 64 -12.02 0.15 -5.28
C PRO A 64 -11.86 1.51 -4.58
N ALA A 65 -12.65 2.52 -4.96
CA ALA A 65 -12.62 3.83 -4.32
C ALA A 65 -13.10 3.79 -2.86
N MET A 66 -14.12 3.00 -2.55
CA MET A 66 -14.57 2.78 -1.16
C MET A 66 -13.49 2.06 -0.35
N ALA A 67 -12.91 1.01 -0.92
CA ALA A 67 -11.89 0.21 -0.26
C ALA A 67 -10.64 1.05 0.07
N VAL A 68 -10.16 1.90 -0.83
CA VAL A 68 -8.97 2.71 -0.56
C VAL A 68 -9.19 3.72 0.55
N MET A 69 -10.37 4.33 0.66
CA MET A 69 -10.70 5.25 1.75
C MET A 69 -10.83 4.53 3.09
N ARG A 70 -11.41 3.34 3.11
CA ARG A 70 -11.49 2.48 4.30
C ARG A 70 -10.09 2.08 4.77
N GLU A 71 -9.26 1.55 3.88
CA GLU A 71 -7.89 1.14 4.19
C GLU A 71 -7.03 2.33 4.69
N LEU A 72 -7.18 3.51 4.07
CA LEU A 72 -6.52 4.71 4.55
C LEU A 72 -6.91 5.03 5.99
N ALA A 73 -8.21 5.02 6.31
CA ALA A 73 -8.71 5.30 7.65
C ALA A 73 -8.26 4.24 8.68
N GLU A 74 -8.27 2.95 8.32
CA GLU A 74 -7.84 1.86 9.19
C GLU A 74 -6.33 1.94 9.49
N GLU A 75 -5.50 2.19 8.48
CA GLU A 75 -4.05 2.19 8.64
C GLU A 75 -3.46 3.49 9.17
N THR A 76 -4.13 4.63 8.95
CA THR A 76 -3.61 5.96 9.32
C THR A 76 -4.44 6.69 10.39
N GLY A 77 -5.65 6.23 10.68
CA GLY A 77 -6.57 6.87 11.61
C GLY A 77 -7.31 8.08 11.05
N THR A 78 -7.14 8.41 9.78
CA THR A 78 -7.81 9.55 9.15
C THR A 78 -8.33 9.24 7.76
N ASP A 79 -9.49 9.79 7.42
CA ASP A 79 -10.09 9.81 6.09
C ASP A 79 -10.07 11.21 5.44
N LYS A 80 -9.34 12.16 6.04
CA LYS A 80 -9.23 13.54 5.54
C LYS A 80 -8.37 13.61 4.29
N ALA A 81 -8.89 13.10 3.21
CA ALA A 81 -8.23 13.07 1.91
C ALA A 81 -9.23 13.06 0.77
N ASP A 82 -8.85 13.67 -0.34
CA ASP A 82 -9.61 13.66 -1.59
C ASP A 82 -8.91 12.79 -2.61
N ILE A 83 -9.63 11.90 -3.27
CA ILE A 83 -9.11 11.16 -4.44
C ILE A 83 -8.94 12.14 -5.60
N ILE A 84 -7.72 12.27 -6.12
CA ILE A 84 -7.39 13.18 -7.22
C ILE A 84 -7.06 12.46 -8.53
N ALA A 85 -6.68 11.20 -8.47
CA ALA A 85 -6.44 10.35 -9.64
C ALA A 85 -6.47 8.87 -9.26
N GLU A 86 -6.55 8.02 -10.27
CA GLU A 86 -6.38 6.57 -10.16
C GLU A 86 -5.51 6.03 -11.28
N THR A 87 -4.87 4.88 -11.09
CA THR A 87 -4.09 4.22 -12.15
C THR A 87 -5.00 3.81 -13.30
N LYS A 88 -4.48 3.86 -14.52
CA LYS A 88 -5.24 3.50 -15.74
C LYS A 88 -5.72 2.06 -15.69
N GLY A 89 -4.88 1.16 -15.16
CA GLY A 89 -5.18 -0.25 -15.04
C GLY A 89 -4.91 -0.80 -13.65
N TRP A 90 -5.07 -2.10 -13.51
CA TRP A 90 -4.69 -2.86 -12.34
C TRP A 90 -3.21 -3.23 -12.42
N LEU A 91 -2.47 -2.97 -11.37
CA LEU A 91 -1.05 -3.28 -11.26
C LEU A 91 -0.86 -4.54 -10.42
N THR A 92 0.04 -5.41 -10.83
CA THR A 92 0.24 -6.71 -10.18
C THR A 92 1.65 -6.86 -9.62
N TYR A 93 1.76 -7.62 -8.54
CA TYR A 93 3.03 -8.17 -8.10
C TYR A 93 2.86 -9.62 -7.66
N ASP A 94 3.88 -10.43 -7.87
CA ASP A 94 3.95 -11.79 -7.36
C ASP A 94 4.63 -11.82 -5.99
N LEU A 95 4.17 -12.72 -5.12
CA LEU A 95 4.89 -13.03 -3.88
C LEU A 95 6.16 -13.80 -4.22
N PRO A 96 7.26 -13.58 -3.50
CA PRO A 96 8.41 -14.48 -3.56
C PRO A 96 8.06 -15.87 -3.03
N ASP A 97 8.79 -16.88 -3.48
CA ASP A 97 8.49 -18.30 -3.22
C ASP A 97 8.36 -18.64 -1.72
N ASP A 98 9.14 -18.00 -0.87
CA ASP A 98 9.10 -18.19 0.59
C ASP A 98 7.84 -17.63 1.26
N LEU A 99 7.15 -16.71 0.61
CA LEU A 99 5.86 -16.15 1.06
C LEU A 99 4.66 -16.80 0.37
N MET A 100 4.87 -17.45 -0.76
CA MET A 100 3.84 -18.22 -1.45
C MET A 100 3.48 -19.45 -0.60
N GLY A 101 2.19 -19.68 -0.40
CA GLY A 101 1.73 -20.77 0.48
C GLY A 101 1.58 -20.39 1.96
N VAL A 102 2.13 -19.25 2.39
CA VAL A 102 2.02 -18.74 3.76
C VAL A 102 1.11 -17.51 3.83
N SER A 103 1.38 -16.52 3.00
CA SER A 103 0.57 -15.30 2.95
C SER A 103 -0.86 -15.63 2.52
N TRP A 104 -1.84 -15.01 3.21
CA TRP A 104 -3.28 -15.21 2.96
C TRP A 104 -3.73 -16.67 2.93
N GLY A 105 -3.09 -17.53 3.74
CA GLY A 105 -3.39 -18.96 3.82
C GLY A 105 -3.04 -19.73 2.53
N GLY A 106 -2.10 -19.24 1.74
CA GLY A 106 -1.64 -19.90 0.52
C GLY A 106 -2.61 -19.86 -0.66
N ARG A 107 -3.63 -18.98 -0.60
CA ARG A 107 -4.70 -18.94 -1.62
C ARG A 107 -4.35 -18.12 -2.86
N TYR A 108 -3.34 -17.26 -2.79
CA TYR A 108 -3.00 -16.29 -3.82
C TYR A 108 -1.50 -16.32 -4.16
N ARG A 109 -1.18 -16.04 -5.41
CA ARG A 109 0.21 -15.91 -5.87
C ARG A 109 0.79 -14.51 -5.63
N GLY A 110 -0.04 -13.51 -5.42
CA GLY A 110 0.29 -12.11 -5.25
C GLY A 110 -0.96 -11.26 -5.19
N GLN A 111 -0.83 -9.98 -5.48
CA GLN A 111 -1.98 -9.07 -5.56
C GLN A 111 -2.09 -8.41 -6.93
N THR A 112 -3.32 -8.12 -7.32
CA THR A 112 -3.66 -7.17 -8.37
C THR A 112 -4.33 -5.97 -7.71
N GLN A 113 -3.79 -4.77 -7.92
CA GLN A 113 -4.17 -3.58 -7.15
C GLN A 113 -4.56 -2.43 -8.06
N LYS A 114 -5.63 -1.73 -7.67
CA LYS A 114 -5.97 -0.41 -8.20
C LYS A 114 -5.37 0.63 -7.26
N TRP A 115 -4.54 1.52 -7.79
CA TRP A 115 -3.89 2.56 -7.00
C TRP A 115 -4.56 3.91 -7.20
N PHE A 116 -4.63 4.66 -6.12
CA PHE A 116 -5.24 5.98 -6.06
C PHE A 116 -4.23 7.01 -5.56
N ALA A 117 -4.18 8.15 -6.23
CA ALA A 117 -3.52 9.34 -5.68
C ALA A 117 -4.56 10.14 -4.88
N LEU A 118 -4.20 10.47 -3.65
CA LEU A 118 -5.05 11.23 -2.74
C LEU A 118 -4.33 12.49 -2.28
N ARG A 119 -5.08 13.58 -2.13
CA ARG A 119 -4.60 14.81 -1.53
C ARG A 119 -5.03 14.87 -0.07
N PHE A 120 -4.08 14.92 0.85
CA PHE A 120 -4.35 15.09 2.28
C PHE A 120 -4.94 16.48 2.55
N THR A 121 -6.05 16.52 3.27
CA THR A 121 -6.79 17.75 3.62
C THR A 121 -6.78 18.05 5.11
N GLY A 122 -6.12 17.19 5.89
CA GLY A 122 -5.95 17.33 7.34
C GLY A 122 -4.61 17.94 7.73
N VAL A 123 -4.23 17.71 8.95
CA VAL A 123 -2.93 18.07 9.55
C VAL A 123 -2.27 16.82 10.14
N ASP A 124 -0.97 16.84 10.36
CA ASP A 124 -0.22 15.67 10.86
C ASP A 124 -0.77 15.12 12.18
N ALA A 125 -1.36 15.96 13.02
CA ALA A 125 -2.01 15.54 14.26
C ALA A 125 -3.29 14.69 14.05
N ASP A 126 -3.81 14.61 12.84
CA ASP A 126 -4.95 13.76 12.51
C ASP A 126 -4.56 12.27 12.34
N PHE A 127 -3.26 11.96 12.21
CA PHE A 127 -2.80 10.59 12.12
C PHE A 127 -2.83 9.90 13.48
N ASP A 128 -3.53 8.76 13.56
CA ASP A 128 -3.55 7.87 14.71
C ASP A 128 -3.39 6.42 14.20
N LEU A 129 -2.17 5.91 14.23
CA LEU A 129 -1.86 4.57 13.74
C LEU A 129 -2.51 3.44 14.54
N ASN A 130 -3.12 3.74 15.67
CA ASN A 130 -3.77 2.76 16.55
C ASN A 130 -5.30 2.93 16.60
N ALA A 131 -5.88 3.74 15.71
CA ALA A 131 -7.30 4.11 15.77
C ALA A 131 -8.25 2.92 15.71
N ASP A 132 -7.92 1.86 14.96
CA ASP A 132 -8.76 0.66 14.83
C ASP A 132 -8.37 -0.47 15.80
N GLY A 133 -7.38 -0.25 16.65
CA GLY A 133 -6.89 -1.23 17.64
C GLY A 133 -6.06 -2.39 17.07
N LYS A 134 -5.80 -2.37 15.76
CA LYS A 134 -4.97 -3.38 15.06
C LYS A 134 -3.93 -2.69 14.17
N PRO A 135 -2.94 -2.00 14.75
CA PRO A 135 -2.03 -1.17 13.97
C PRO A 135 -1.22 -1.98 12.96
N GLU A 136 -1.24 -1.54 11.71
CA GLU A 136 -0.39 -2.05 10.63
C GLU A 136 0.99 -1.37 10.63
N PHE A 137 1.04 -0.11 11.08
CA PHE A 137 2.24 0.69 11.16
C PHE A 137 2.60 1.04 12.60
N ILE A 138 3.92 1.11 12.89
CA ILE A 138 4.45 1.55 14.18
C ILE A 138 4.98 2.98 14.15
N ASP A 139 5.13 3.53 12.95
CA ASP A 139 5.68 4.86 12.71
C ASP A 139 5.31 5.30 11.29
N TRP A 140 5.39 6.59 11.00
CA TRP A 140 5.13 7.13 9.69
C TRP A 140 5.99 8.36 9.41
N LYS A 141 6.09 8.72 8.14
CA LYS A 141 6.76 9.95 7.71
C LYS A 141 6.30 10.40 6.33
N TRP A 142 6.52 11.65 6.02
CA TRP A 142 6.48 12.18 4.67
C TRP A 142 7.83 11.96 3.98
N VAL A 143 7.83 11.58 2.71
CA VAL A 143 9.05 11.41 1.90
C VAL A 143 8.83 11.93 0.49
N ALA A 144 9.92 12.33 -0.17
CA ALA A 144 9.87 12.60 -1.58
C ALA A 144 9.47 11.34 -2.36
N MET A 145 8.60 11.49 -3.35
CA MET A 145 8.10 10.36 -4.17
C MET A 145 9.24 9.48 -4.71
N ALA A 146 10.33 10.09 -5.16
CA ALA A 146 11.48 9.37 -5.73
C ALA A 146 12.19 8.42 -4.75
N GLU A 147 11.97 8.56 -3.44
CA GLU A 147 12.58 7.69 -2.42
C GLU A 147 11.82 6.37 -2.24
N LEU A 148 10.55 6.31 -2.62
CA LEU A 148 9.65 5.19 -2.35
C LEU A 148 10.19 3.82 -2.83
N PRO A 149 10.74 3.66 -4.05
CA PRO A 149 11.22 2.36 -4.51
C PRO A 149 12.39 1.78 -3.69
N ARG A 150 13.15 2.65 -2.99
CA ARG A 150 14.24 2.21 -2.12
C ARG A 150 13.78 1.77 -0.73
N LEU A 151 12.61 2.24 -0.31
CA LEU A 151 12.06 2.04 1.05
C LEU A 151 11.15 0.83 1.13
N VAL A 152 10.52 0.43 0.04
CA VAL A 152 9.63 -0.72 -0.02
C VAL A 152 10.42 -2.04 -0.13
N VAL A 153 9.79 -3.16 0.22
CA VAL A 153 10.39 -4.49 0.02
C VAL A 153 10.76 -4.72 -1.45
N PRO A 154 11.87 -5.41 -1.74
CA PRO A 154 12.38 -5.55 -3.10
C PRO A 154 11.38 -6.09 -4.12
N PHE A 155 10.54 -7.06 -3.76
CA PHE A 155 9.57 -7.66 -4.68
C PHE A 155 8.41 -6.73 -5.07
N LYS A 156 8.25 -5.58 -4.40
CA LYS A 156 7.28 -4.54 -4.75
C LYS A 156 7.89 -3.34 -5.48
N ARG A 157 9.20 -3.30 -5.70
CA ARG A 157 9.85 -2.15 -6.34
C ARG A 157 9.27 -1.83 -7.71
N ARG A 158 9.12 -2.85 -8.55
CA ARG A 158 8.54 -2.67 -9.88
C ARG A 158 7.14 -2.07 -9.82
N LEU A 159 6.29 -2.56 -8.91
CA LEU A 159 4.97 -1.99 -8.67
C LEU A 159 5.06 -0.50 -8.33
N TYR A 160 5.98 -0.13 -7.43
CA TYR A 160 6.16 1.28 -7.03
C TYR A 160 6.68 2.12 -8.18
N ASP A 161 7.61 1.63 -8.99
CA ASP A 161 8.08 2.33 -10.19
C ASP A 161 6.93 2.60 -11.18
N GLU A 162 6.02 1.64 -11.38
CA GLU A 162 4.84 1.79 -12.24
C GLU A 162 3.86 2.84 -11.67
N ILE A 163 3.63 2.85 -10.35
CA ILE A 163 2.78 3.86 -9.69
C ILE A 163 3.40 5.26 -9.84
N LEU A 164 4.69 5.39 -9.60
CA LEU A 164 5.41 6.65 -9.74
C LEU A 164 5.30 7.19 -11.17
N ALA A 165 5.45 6.35 -12.18
CA ALA A 165 5.34 6.75 -13.57
C ALA A 165 3.96 7.35 -13.90
N GLU A 166 2.89 6.82 -13.31
CA GLU A 166 1.54 7.34 -13.53
C GLU A 166 1.23 8.62 -12.74
N PHE A 167 1.80 8.78 -11.55
CA PHE A 167 1.45 9.88 -10.64
C PHE A 167 2.52 10.97 -10.49
N GLN A 168 3.63 10.89 -11.23
CA GLN A 168 4.76 11.81 -11.09
C GLN A 168 4.39 13.29 -11.19
N ASP A 169 3.41 13.65 -12.03
CA ASP A 169 2.98 15.03 -12.22
C ASP A 169 2.13 15.57 -11.05
N LEU A 170 1.62 14.67 -10.20
CA LEU A 170 0.78 15.01 -9.05
C LEU A 170 1.59 15.38 -7.80
N ALA A 171 2.89 15.08 -7.77
CA ALA A 171 3.81 15.44 -6.68
C ALA A 171 4.13 16.95 -6.61
N LYS A 172 3.64 17.74 -7.55
CA LYS A 172 3.85 19.18 -7.52
C LYS A 172 3.11 19.81 -6.34
N PRO A 173 3.76 20.73 -5.58
CA PRO A 173 3.09 21.47 -4.54
C PRO A 173 1.84 22.15 -5.09
N LYS A 174 0.77 22.18 -4.27
CA LYS A 174 -0.41 22.95 -4.62
C LYS A 174 0.03 24.40 -4.82
N ALA A 175 -0.19 24.97 -6.01
CA ALA A 175 0.10 26.38 -6.23
C ALA A 175 -0.61 27.18 -5.14
N THR A 176 0.16 27.87 -4.31
CA THR A 176 -0.36 28.85 -3.35
C THR A 176 -1.02 29.93 -4.19
N GLY A 177 -2.34 29.95 -4.17
CA GLY A 177 -3.11 31.00 -4.85
C GLY A 177 -2.63 32.36 -4.35
N ALA A 178 -2.26 33.20 -5.29
CA ALA A 178 -1.96 34.59 -5.05
C ALA A 178 -3.22 35.34 -4.61
#